data_6646c88de0372b911cfbf4045b80f684
#
_entry.id   6646c88de0372b911cfbf4045b80f684
#
_cell.length_a   1.000
_cell.length_b   1.000
_cell.length_c   1.000
_cell.angle_alpha   90.00
_cell.angle_beta   90.00
_cell.angle_gamma   90.00
#
_symmetry.space_group_name_H-M   'P 1'
#
loop_
_entity.id
_entity.type
_entity.pdbx_description
1 polymer ?
#
loop_
_entity_poly.entity_id
_entity_poly.type
_entity_poly.pdbx_seq_one_letter_code
_entity_poly.pdbx_strand_id
1 'polypeptide(L)'
;MRIIIADGQERVRFALRVLLAQQPGVAVVAEASSGQELLMQARLNAAELALVDWELPGLAEAGGLPVFRHSFPALQIVVLSSRTGVSRAALAAGADDFVSKRDPPEHLLAVVRIGRMK
;
A
#
# COMPACT_ATOMS: atom_id res chain seq x y z
N MET A 1 -6.21 11.90 -5.66
CA MET A 1 -5.91 10.45 -5.66
C MET A 1 -6.36 9.85 -4.34
N ARG A 2 -7.09 8.78 -4.38
CA ARG A 2 -7.66 8.10 -3.21
C ARG A 2 -6.76 6.92 -2.84
N ILE A 3 -6.28 6.89 -1.60
CA ILE A 3 -5.28 5.92 -1.14
C ILE A 3 -5.80 5.14 0.05
N ILE A 4 -5.52 3.82 0.05
CA ILE A 4 -5.71 2.95 1.22
C ILE A 4 -4.33 2.67 1.81
N ILE A 5 -4.22 2.75 3.13
CA ILE A 5 -3.01 2.38 3.87
C ILE A 5 -3.29 1.07 4.61
N ALA A 6 -2.44 0.07 4.38
CA ALA A 6 -2.56 -1.23 5.02
C ALA A 6 -1.26 -1.60 5.73
N ASP A 7 -1.28 -1.58 7.05
CA ASP A 7 -0.15 -1.94 7.91
C ASP A 7 -0.70 -2.35 9.27
N GLY A 8 -0.13 -3.39 9.87
CA GLY A 8 -0.59 -3.89 11.14
C GLY A 8 -0.33 -2.94 12.32
N GLN A 9 0.59 -2.00 12.17
CA GLN A 9 0.98 -1.10 13.25
C GLN A 9 0.31 0.26 13.07
N GLU A 10 -0.47 0.66 14.06
CA GLU A 10 -1.15 1.96 14.01
C GLU A 10 -0.17 3.11 13.92
N ARG A 11 0.97 3.02 14.59
CA ARG A 11 2.00 4.05 14.54
C ARG A 11 2.50 4.30 13.12
N VAL A 12 2.66 3.23 12.35
CA VAL A 12 3.09 3.34 10.95
C VAL A 12 1.99 3.97 10.10
N ARG A 13 0.74 3.51 10.29
CA ARG A 13 -0.39 4.09 9.57
C ARG A 13 -0.54 5.58 9.86
N PHE A 14 -0.36 5.97 11.12
CA PHE A 14 -0.42 7.38 11.50
C PHE A 14 0.65 8.20 10.78
N ALA A 15 1.89 7.71 10.78
CA ALA A 15 3.00 8.42 10.14
C ALA A 15 2.76 8.57 8.63
N LEU A 16 2.27 7.52 7.98
CA LEU A 16 1.95 7.57 6.55
C LEU A 16 0.81 8.54 6.28
N ARG A 17 -0.22 8.54 7.12
CA ARG A 17 -1.35 9.44 6.97
C ARG A 17 -0.93 10.89 7.08
N VAL A 18 -0.09 11.23 8.05
CA VAL A 18 0.44 12.59 8.22
C VAL A 18 1.27 13.00 7.00
N LEU A 19 2.13 12.10 6.52
CA LEU A 19 2.99 12.37 5.38
C LEU A 19 2.15 12.63 4.12
N LEU A 20 1.17 11.78 3.85
CA LEU A 20 0.34 11.88 2.65
C LEU A 20 -0.61 13.07 2.69
N ALA A 21 -1.05 13.46 3.88
CA ALA A 21 -1.94 14.61 4.04
C ALA A 21 -1.31 15.93 3.56
N GLN A 22 0.01 15.97 3.49
CA GLN A 22 0.73 17.15 3.01
C GLN A 22 0.80 17.23 1.49
N GLN A 23 0.35 16.18 0.79
CA GLN A 23 0.43 16.14 -0.67
C GLN A 23 -0.88 16.64 -1.28
N PRO A 24 -0.81 17.69 -2.14
CA PRO A 24 -2.01 18.18 -2.82
C PRO A 24 -2.66 17.09 -3.67
N GLY A 25 -3.99 17.00 -3.61
CA GLY A 25 -4.73 16.06 -4.43
C GLY A 25 -4.69 14.61 -3.96
N VAL A 26 -4.12 14.34 -2.78
CA VAL A 26 -4.04 13.00 -2.20
C VAL A 26 -4.97 12.93 -0.99
N ALA A 27 -5.78 11.89 -0.91
CA ALA A 27 -6.67 11.65 0.21
C ALA A 27 -6.56 10.20 0.67
N VAL A 28 -6.29 10.00 1.95
CA VAL A 28 -6.33 8.66 2.56
C VAL A 28 -7.78 8.37 2.90
N VAL A 29 -8.38 7.42 2.18
CA VAL A 29 -9.82 7.14 2.29
C VAL A 29 -10.12 5.97 3.21
N ALA A 30 -9.14 5.13 3.51
CA ALA A 30 -9.33 3.99 4.39
C ALA A 30 -7.99 3.50 4.93
N GLU A 31 -8.04 2.79 6.06
CA GLU A 31 -6.90 2.12 6.65
C GLU A 31 -7.29 0.68 6.96
N ALA A 32 -6.32 -0.21 6.89
CA ALA A 32 -6.50 -1.62 7.20
C ALA A 32 -5.33 -2.10 8.04
N SER A 33 -5.62 -2.91 9.06
CA SER A 33 -4.61 -3.51 9.93
C SER A 33 -4.37 -4.99 9.63
N SER A 34 -5.10 -5.54 8.68
CA SER A 34 -5.00 -6.96 8.29
C SER A 34 -5.35 -7.15 6.83
N GLY A 35 -4.99 -8.32 6.29
CA GLY A 35 -5.34 -8.66 4.92
C GLY A 35 -6.84 -8.70 4.68
N GLN A 36 -7.61 -9.18 5.66
CA GLN A 36 -9.07 -9.22 5.55
C GLN A 36 -9.67 -7.82 5.50
N GLU A 37 -9.18 -6.92 6.36
CA GLU A 37 -9.60 -5.52 6.34
C GLU A 37 -9.23 -4.85 5.02
N LEU A 38 -8.05 -5.14 4.50
CA LEU A 38 -7.62 -4.59 3.22
C LEU A 38 -8.58 -4.96 2.10
N LEU A 39 -8.95 -6.25 2.01
CA LEU A 39 -9.91 -6.69 1.00
C LEU A 39 -11.26 -5.98 1.16
N MET A 40 -11.74 -5.88 2.39
CA MET A 40 -13.02 -5.23 2.67
C MET A 40 -12.98 -3.76 2.30
N GLN A 41 -11.94 -3.05 2.73
CA GLN A 41 -11.82 -1.62 2.45
C GLN A 41 -11.65 -1.34 0.96
N ALA A 42 -10.93 -2.20 0.25
CA ALA A 42 -10.76 -2.05 -1.19
C ALA A 42 -12.08 -2.23 -1.94
N ARG A 43 -12.97 -3.10 -1.44
CA ARG A 43 -14.32 -3.28 -2.03
C ARG A 43 -15.23 -2.10 -1.75
N LEU A 44 -15.10 -1.50 -0.56
CA LEU A 44 -15.99 -0.43 -0.12
C LEU A 44 -15.58 0.95 -0.62
N ASN A 45 -14.32 1.11 -0.98
CA ASN A 45 -13.76 2.42 -1.34
C ASN A 45 -13.21 2.36 -2.76
N ALA A 46 -13.51 3.36 -3.55
CA ALA A 46 -12.96 3.49 -4.90
C ALA A 46 -11.55 4.06 -4.81
N ALA A 47 -10.61 3.24 -4.33
CA ALA A 47 -9.21 3.65 -4.21
C ALA A 47 -8.48 3.48 -5.53
N GLU A 48 -7.48 4.33 -5.74
CA GLU A 48 -6.63 4.29 -6.92
C GLU A 48 -5.28 3.66 -6.61
N LEU A 49 -4.85 3.72 -5.34
CA LEU A 49 -3.57 3.21 -4.90
C LEU A 49 -3.69 2.64 -3.49
N ALA A 50 -3.01 1.52 -3.25
CA ALA A 50 -2.90 0.92 -1.92
C ALA A 50 -1.43 0.85 -1.52
N LEU A 51 -1.12 1.35 -0.32
CA LEU A 51 0.18 1.15 0.31
C LEU A 51 0.03 -0.05 1.22
N VAL A 52 0.76 -1.13 0.93
CA VAL A 52 0.59 -2.42 1.60
C VAL A 52 1.89 -2.86 2.23
N ASP A 53 1.89 -3.04 3.56
CA ASP A 53 3.01 -3.66 4.25
C ASP A 53 3.18 -5.11 3.76
N TRP A 54 4.40 -5.46 3.32
CA TRP A 54 4.70 -6.83 2.90
C TRP A 54 4.36 -7.85 3.98
N GLU A 55 4.47 -7.45 5.24
CA GLU A 55 4.23 -8.32 6.39
C GLU A 55 2.88 -8.04 7.05
N LEU A 56 1.91 -7.56 6.28
CA LEU A 56 0.57 -7.28 6.80
C LEU A 56 -0.04 -8.54 7.41
N PRO A 57 -0.46 -8.48 8.69
CA PRO A 57 -1.07 -9.66 9.32
C PRO A 57 -2.29 -10.14 8.52
N GLY A 58 -2.40 -11.44 8.37
CA GLY A 58 -3.55 -12.06 7.69
C GLY A 58 -3.52 -11.95 6.18
N LEU A 59 -2.51 -11.31 5.58
CA LEU A 59 -2.45 -11.20 4.12
C LEU A 59 -2.25 -12.57 3.49
N ALA A 60 -1.33 -13.37 4.01
CA ALA A 60 -1.08 -14.72 3.49
C ALA A 60 -2.32 -15.61 3.63
N GLU A 61 -3.02 -15.53 4.75
CA GLU A 61 -4.23 -16.30 5.00
C GLU A 61 -5.39 -15.88 4.08
N ALA A 62 -5.38 -14.62 3.63
CA ALA A 62 -6.36 -14.11 2.67
C ALA A 62 -5.99 -14.39 1.22
N GLY A 63 -4.95 -15.19 0.98
CA GLY A 63 -4.50 -15.57 -0.36
C GLY A 63 -3.26 -14.83 -0.83
N GLY A 64 -2.75 -13.90 -0.03
CA GLY A 64 -1.55 -13.15 -0.35
C GLY A 64 -1.77 -12.03 -1.36
N LEU A 65 -0.69 -11.37 -1.71
CA LEU A 65 -0.71 -10.26 -2.66
C LEU A 65 -1.23 -10.68 -4.04
N PRO A 66 -0.89 -11.89 -4.56
CA PRO A 66 -1.40 -12.30 -5.88
C PRO A 66 -2.94 -12.35 -5.94
N VAL A 67 -3.61 -12.82 -4.89
CA VAL A 67 -5.07 -12.85 -4.85
C VAL A 67 -5.62 -11.43 -4.79
N PHE A 68 -5.02 -10.58 -3.99
CA PHE A 68 -5.41 -9.18 -3.89
C PHE A 68 -5.27 -8.48 -5.25
N ARG A 69 -4.13 -8.68 -5.92
CA ARG A 69 -3.90 -8.13 -7.27
C ARG A 69 -4.95 -8.63 -8.26
N HIS A 70 -5.26 -9.92 -8.23
CA HIS A 70 -6.25 -10.49 -9.13
C HIS A 70 -7.64 -9.89 -8.91
N SER A 71 -7.99 -9.65 -7.65
CA SER A 71 -9.29 -9.09 -7.29
C SER A 71 -9.44 -7.62 -7.66
N PHE A 72 -8.32 -6.89 -7.72
CA PHE A 72 -8.32 -5.44 -8.00
C PHE A 72 -7.29 -5.12 -9.08
N PRO A 73 -7.54 -5.52 -10.34
CA PRO A 73 -6.53 -5.42 -11.39
C PRO A 73 -6.14 -3.99 -11.76
N ALA A 74 -7.03 -3.03 -11.55
CA ALA A 74 -6.76 -1.63 -11.88
C ALA A 74 -6.12 -0.85 -10.74
N LEU A 75 -6.09 -1.42 -9.53
CA LEU A 75 -5.54 -0.75 -8.36
C LEU A 75 -4.02 -0.74 -8.44
N GLN A 76 -3.41 0.42 -8.20
CA GLN A 76 -1.96 0.48 -8.08
C GLN A 76 -1.57 0.01 -6.68
N ILE A 77 -0.62 -0.92 -6.60
CA ILE A 77 -0.17 -1.49 -5.34
C ILE A 77 1.30 -1.13 -5.13
N VAL A 78 1.58 -0.41 -4.06
CA VAL A 78 2.94 -0.09 -3.64
C VAL A 78 3.19 -0.86 -2.34
N VAL A 79 4.16 -1.76 -2.38
CA VAL A 79 4.52 -2.57 -1.20
C VAL A 79 5.58 -1.84 -0.40
N LEU A 80 5.42 -1.84 0.92
CA LEU A 80 6.38 -1.28 1.87
C LEU A 80 6.94 -2.42 2.72
N SER A 81 8.24 -2.37 3.03
CA SER A 81 8.85 -3.30 3.97
C SER A 81 10.12 -2.70 4.54
N SER A 82 10.41 -3.04 5.81
CA SER A 82 11.69 -2.71 6.43
C SER A 82 12.74 -3.79 6.20
N ARG A 83 12.35 -4.93 5.63
CA ARG A 83 13.26 -6.03 5.31
C ARG A 83 13.99 -5.76 4.02
N THR A 84 15.26 -6.20 3.95
CA THR A 84 16.04 -6.12 2.72
C THR A 84 15.71 -7.31 1.81
N GLY A 85 15.91 -7.13 0.51
CA GLY A 85 15.76 -8.22 -0.45
C GLY A 85 14.33 -8.61 -0.79
N VAL A 86 13.34 -7.82 -0.41
CA VAL A 86 11.91 -8.13 -0.62
C VAL A 86 11.40 -7.60 -1.95
N SER A 87 12.04 -6.59 -2.53
CA SER A 87 11.49 -5.88 -3.68
C SER A 87 11.18 -6.79 -4.86
N ARG A 88 12.08 -7.73 -5.18
CA ARG A 88 11.86 -8.65 -6.30
C ARG A 88 10.65 -9.54 -6.05
N ALA A 89 10.52 -10.08 -4.84
CA ALA A 89 9.39 -10.93 -4.48
C ALA A 89 8.08 -10.15 -4.53
N ALA A 90 8.09 -8.91 -4.06
CA ALA A 90 6.90 -8.06 -4.07
C ALA A 90 6.43 -7.77 -5.50
N LEU A 91 7.36 -7.42 -6.38
CA LEU A 91 7.02 -7.15 -7.78
C LEU A 91 6.53 -8.41 -8.48
N ALA A 92 7.16 -9.56 -8.21
CA ALA A 92 6.73 -10.85 -8.78
C ALA A 92 5.34 -11.24 -8.29
N ALA A 93 4.97 -10.83 -7.07
CA ALA A 93 3.65 -11.13 -6.50
C ALA A 93 2.54 -10.22 -7.02
N GLY A 94 2.89 -9.17 -7.78
CA GLY A 94 1.90 -8.30 -8.40
C GLY A 94 1.94 -6.84 -7.97
N ALA A 95 2.93 -6.44 -7.17
CA ALA A 95 3.09 -5.03 -6.81
C ALA A 95 3.54 -4.22 -8.04
N ASP A 96 3.05 -2.99 -8.13
CA ASP A 96 3.50 -2.06 -9.17
C ASP A 96 4.82 -1.40 -8.78
N ASP A 97 5.08 -1.25 -7.49
CA ASP A 97 6.31 -0.65 -7.01
C ASP A 97 6.60 -1.11 -5.58
N PHE A 98 7.82 -0.84 -5.13
CA PHE A 98 8.29 -1.18 -3.80
C PHE A 98 9.05 -0.01 -3.20
N VAL A 99 8.80 0.27 -1.93
CA VAL A 99 9.51 1.29 -1.17
C VAL A 99 9.97 0.70 0.15
N SER A 100 11.26 0.87 0.48
CA SER A 100 11.76 0.46 1.79
C SER A 100 11.28 1.44 2.85
N LYS A 101 10.84 0.90 4.01
CA LYS A 101 10.49 1.75 5.15
C LYS A 101 11.71 2.48 5.73
N ARG A 102 12.92 2.11 5.30
CA ARG A 102 14.16 2.76 5.69
C ARG A 102 14.53 3.93 4.78
N ASP A 103 13.87 4.04 3.64
CA ASP A 103 14.11 5.13 2.70
C ASP A 103 13.59 6.46 3.26
N PRO A 104 14.16 7.58 2.81
CA PRO A 104 13.62 8.89 3.17
C PRO A 104 12.17 9.02 2.69
N PRO A 105 11.34 9.80 3.40
CA PRO A 105 9.94 10.00 3.01
C PRO A 105 9.75 10.48 1.58
N GLU A 106 10.73 11.22 1.05
CA GLU A 106 10.68 11.74 -0.31
C GLU A 106 10.58 10.63 -1.36
N HIS A 107 11.14 9.45 -1.08
CA HIS A 107 11.06 8.33 -2.01
C HIS A 107 9.62 7.86 -2.15
N LEU A 108 8.92 7.66 -1.04
CA LEU A 108 7.51 7.27 -1.08
C LEU A 108 6.66 8.33 -1.79
N LEU A 109 6.90 9.60 -1.49
CA LEU A 109 6.16 10.68 -2.12
C LEU A 109 6.39 10.72 -3.64
N ALA A 110 7.61 10.43 -4.08
CA ALA A 110 7.92 10.36 -5.51
C ALA A 110 7.16 9.22 -6.18
N VAL A 111 7.11 8.05 -5.54
CA VAL A 111 6.39 6.88 -6.07
C VAL A 111 4.89 7.17 -6.15
N VAL A 112 4.32 7.81 -5.15
CA VAL A 112 2.89 8.18 -5.13
C VAL A 112 2.61 9.18 -6.26
N ARG A 113 3.48 10.16 -6.47
CA ARG A 113 3.31 11.12 -7.57
C ARG A 113 3.34 10.46 -8.93
N ILE A 114 4.27 9.52 -9.14
CA ILE A 114 4.34 8.76 -10.39
C ILE A 114 3.06 7.96 -10.59
N GLY A 115 2.58 7.29 -9.55
CA GLY A 115 1.33 6.55 -9.61
C GLY A 115 0.15 7.43 -10.01
N ARG A 116 0.11 8.66 -9.51
CA ARG A 116 -0.95 9.62 -9.82
C ARG A 116 -0.95 10.03 -11.30
N MET A 117 0.20 9.94 -11.95
CA MET A 117 0.33 10.34 -13.36
C MET A 117 -0.07 9.23 -14.35
N LYS A 118 -0.30 8.03 -13.86
CA LYS A 118 -0.63 6.87 -14.71
C LYS A 118 -2.12 6.81 -15.06
#